data_0c38ce71104994e3b5a5d63c43df78f9
#
_entry.id   0c38ce71104994e3b5a5d63c43df78f9
#
_cell.length_a   1.000
_cell.length_b   1.000
_cell.length_c   1.000
_cell.angle_alpha   90.00
_cell.angle_beta   90.00
_cell.angle_gamma   90.00
#
_symmetry.space_group_name_H-M   'P 1'
#
loop_
_entity.id
_entity.type
_entity.pdbx_description
1 polymer ?
#
loop_
_entity_poly.entity_id
_entity_poly.type
_entity_poly.pdbx_seq_one_letter_code
_entity_poly.pdbx_strand_id
1 'polypeptide(L)'
;MELSQLTAISPVDGRYAGKSVELRSIFSEYGLLKYRVEVEVRWLQMLSANTKIEEVPAFSDTSNALLDAIVANFSVDDAMRIKDIERTTNHDVKAVEYFLKEQVASNSELSAVNEFIHFACTSEDINNLSHGLMLTEARDTVLLPYCDKLIDALIALAKEYQHIPMMARTHGQPASPSTMGKEMANVAMRLKRQRAQIAKVEILGKINGAVGNYNAHLSAYADVDWHSESEKFVTSLGLSWNPYTTQIEPHDYIAELFDAVARFNTILIDFDRDVWGYIALGHFKQKTIAGEIGSSTMPHKVNPIDFENSEGNLGLANAIFNHLAAKLPISRWQRDLTDSTVLRNLGVGVGYAVIAYQATLKGISKLEVNEQSLLNELDNNWELLAEPIQTVMRRYGIEKPYEKLKELTRGKKVNAEIVAEFIDNLDMPEAAKADLKALTPASYIGDAIRLVDQL
;
A
#
# COMPACT_ATOMS: atom_id res chain seq x y z
N MET A 1 1.60 19.66 30.04
CA MET A 1 2.15 18.31 29.73
C MET A 1 2.88 18.43 28.41
N GLU A 2 4.16 18.17 28.40
CA GLU A 2 4.97 18.26 27.18
C GLU A 2 4.63 17.12 26.21
N LEU A 3 4.81 17.36 24.91
CA LEU A 3 4.59 16.37 23.86
C LEU A 3 5.66 15.28 23.93
N SER A 4 5.22 14.04 24.05
CA SER A 4 6.05 12.84 24.04
C SER A 4 5.25 11.68 23.47
N GLN A 5 5.87 10.51 23.28
CA GLN A 5 5.14 9.30 22.86
C GLN A 5 4.01 8.90 23.83
N LEU A 6 4.14 9.20 25.12
CA LEU A 6 3.12 8.92 26.14
C LEU A 6 1.99 9.94 26.15
N THR A 7 2.24 11.14 25.65
CA THR A 7 1.30 12.27 25.68
C THR A 7 0.75 12.63 24.31
N ALA A 8 1.24 12.00 23.24
CA ALA A 8 0.74 12.18 21.89
C ALA A 8 -0.70 11.66 21.75
N ILE A 9 -1.56 12.47 21.13
CA ILE A 9 -2.98 12.12 20.88
C ILE A 9 -3.06 11.12 19.74
N SER A 10 -2.24 11.28 18.69
CA SER A 10 -2.19 10.34 17.58
C SER A 10 -1.50 9.04 18.01
N PRO A 11 -2.14 7.86 17.85
CA PRO A 11 -1.47 6.58 18.10
C PRO A 11 -0.25 6.33 17.21
N VAL A 12 -0.20 6.90 16.00
CA VAL A 12 0.93 6.79 15.07
C VAL A 12 2.19 7.38 15.69
N ASP A 13 2.07 8.53 16.37
CA ASP A 13 3.18 9.23 17.02
C ASP A 13 3.38 8.82 18.50
N GLY A 14 2.36 8.17 19.10
CA GLY A 14 2.38 7.69 20.47
C GLY A 14 2.71 6.20 20.55
N ARG A 15 1.68 5.38 20.76
CA ARG A 15 1.80 3.92 20.96
C ARG A 15 2.60 3.21 19.87
N TYR A 16 2.46 3.63 18.62
CA TYR A 16 3.08 3.00 17.45
C TYR A 16 4.26 3.77 16.88
N ALA A 17 4.77 4.78 17.60
CA ALA A 17 5.85 5.65 17.12
C ALA A 17 7.10 4.89 16.66
N GLY A 18 7.40 3.75 17.28
CA GLY A 18 8.53 2.87 16.87
C GLY A 18 8.28 2.12 15.54
N LYS A 19 7.03 2.05 15.07
CA LYS A 19 6.65 1.35 13.83
C LYS A 19 6.54 2.27 12.61
N SER A 20 6.61 3.59 12.80
CA SER A 20 6.46 4.62 11.77
C SER A 20 7.70 5.51 11.62
N VAL A 21 8.85 5.07 12.13
CA VAL A 21 10.09 5.88 12.18
C VAL A 21 10.52 6.35 10.79
N GLU A 22 10.47 5.46 9.80
CA GLU A 22 10.86 5.72 8.42
C GLU A 22 10.00 6.79 7.72
N LEU A 23 8.79 7.05 8.23
CA LEU A 23 7.89 8.06 7.66
C LEU A 23 8.16 9.47 8.20
N ARG A 24 8.92 9.62 9.28
CA ARG A 24 9.14 10.91 9.94
C ARG A 24 9.92 11.89 9.07
N SER A 25 10.94 11.42 8.37
CA SER A 25 11.73 12.25 7.44
C SER A 25 10.96 12.63 6.18
N ILE A 26 9.81 11.99 5.92
CA ILE A 26 9.00 12.18 4.72
C ILE A 26 7.77 13.05 5.03
N PHE A 27 6.94 12.63 5.99
CA PHE A 27 5.61 13.20 6.20
C PHE A 27 5.46 14.11 7.41
N SER A 28 6.51 14.31 8.20
CA SER A 28 6.48 15.31 9.28
C SER A 28 6.56 16.73 8.71
N GLU A 29 6.33 17.74 9.58
CA GLU A 29 6.57 19.15 9.22
C GLU A 29 8.03 19.37 8.77
N TYR A 30 8.99 18.69 9.44
CA TYR A 30 10.38 18.67 9.00
C TYR A 30 10.52 18.13 7.56
N GLY A 31 9.86 17.01 7.24
CA GLY A 31 9.88 16.44 5.90
C GLY A 31 9.37 17.42 4.84
N LEU A 32 8.22 18.05 5.08
CA LEU A 32 7.66 19.03 4.17
C LEU A 32 8.60 20.22 3.96
N LEU A 33 9.21 20.75 5.03
CA LEU A 33 10.17 21.84 4.93
C LEU A 33 11.43 21.46 4.15
N LYS A 34 11.94 20.24 4.37
CA LYS A 34 13.07 19.67 3.61
C LYS A 34 12.80 19.69 2.11
N TYR A 35 11.65 19.20 1.67
CA TYR A 35 11.33 19.18 0.24
C TYR A 35 11.03 20.56 -0.33
N ARG A 36 10.45 21.47 0.44
CA ARG A 36 10.30 22.87 0.01
C ARG A 36 11.66 23.54 -0.25
N VAL A 37 12.63 23.34 0.64
CA VAL A 37 14.00 23.82 0.47
C VAL A 37 14.63 23.22 -0.79
N GLU A 38 14.46 21.92 -1.00
CA GLU A 38 14.97 21.25 -2.19
C GLU A 38 14.38 21.84 -3.48
N VAL A 39 13.07 21.99 -3.57
CA VAL A 39 12.39 22.54 -4.75
C VAL A 39 12.86 23.97 -5.05
N GLU A 40 12.93 24.85 -4.04
CA GLU A 40 13.39 26.24 -4.19
C GLU A 40 14.84 26.31 -4.68
N VAL A 41 15.72 25.49 -4.11
CA VAL A 41 17.12 25.43 -4.50
C VAL A 41 17.26 24.94 -5.94
N ARG A 42 16.57 23.86 -6.30
CA ARG A 42 16.62 23.31 -7.68
C ARG A 42 16.03 24.28 -8.68
N TRP A 43 14.99 25.04 -8.31
CA TRP A 43 14.43 26.09 -9.16
C TRP A 43 15.45 27.20 -9.42
N LEU A 44 16.15 27.70 -8.40
CA LEU A 44 17.19 28.70 -8.54
C LEU A 44 18.35 28.21 -9.43
N GLN A 45 18.79 26.96 -9.26
CA GLN A 45 19.81 26.35 -10.11
C GLN A 45 19.35 26.25 -11.57
N MET A 46 18.09 25.90 -11.83
CA MET A 46 17.54 25.86 -13.18
C MET A 46 17.49 27.25 -13.81
N LEU A 47 17.10 28.28 -13.07
CA LEU A 47 17.13 29.65 -13.58
C LEU A 47 18.54 30.08 -13.99
N SER A 48 19.58 29.77 -13.20
CA SER A 48 20.96 30.10 -13.48
C SER A 48 21.54 29.34 -14.70
N ALA A 49 20.99 28.17 -14.99
CA ALA A 49 21.41 27.38 -16.17
C ALA A 49 20.77 27.87 -17.48
N ASN A 50 19.75 28.74 -17.41
CA ASN A 50 19.06 29.26 -18.59
C ASN A 50 19.73 30.54 -19.09
N THR A 51 20.40 30.48 -20.22
CA THR A 51 21.17 31.60 -20.81
C THR A 51 20.32 32.80 -21.22
N LYS A 52 18.99 32.69 -21.25
CA LYS A 52 18.07 33.80 -21.52
C LYS A 52 17.69 34.61 -20.27
N ILE A 53 18.10 34.13 -19.10
CA ILE A 53 17.91 34.82 -17.84
C ILE A 53 19.23 35.45 -17.42
N GLU A 54 19.62 36.50 -18.14
CA GLU A 54 20.97 37.14 -18.02
C GLU A 54 21.25 37.66 -16.62
N GLU A 55 20.21 38.02 -15.84
CA GLU A 55 20.34 38.52 -14.46
C GLU A 55 20.71 37.43 -13.46
N VAL A 56 20.58 36.17 -13.86
CA VAL A 56 21.02 35.00 -13.06
C VAL A 56 22.05 34.22 -13.86
N PRO A 57 23.31 34.66 -13.87
CA PRO A 57 24.34 33.98 -14.61
C PRO A 57 24.61 32.57 -14.10
N ALA A 58 25.19 31.74 -14.99
CA ALA A 58 25.54 30.36 -14.60
C ALA A 58 26.42 30.33 -13.36
N PHE A 59 25.99 29.61 -12.32
CA PHE A 59 26.71 29.53 -11.06
C PHE A 59 28.03 28.76 -11.20
N SER A 60 29.03 29.21 -10.47
CA SER A 60 30.29 28.49 -10.29
C SER A 60 30.03 27.12 -9.60
N ASP A 61 31.01 26.21 -9.75
CA ASP A 61 30.97 24.92 -9.06
C ASP A 61 30.87 25.09 -7.54
N THR A 62 31.52 26.11 -6.97
CA THR A 62 31.50 26.43 -5.55
C THR A 62 30.10 26.86 -5.10
N SER A 63 29.41 27.67 -5.86
CA SER A 63 28.04 28.12 -5.54
C SER A 63 27.03 27.00 -5.70
N ASN A 64 27.14 26.18 -6.75
CA ASN A 64 26.32 24.98 -6.89
C ASN A 64 26.55 23.98 -5.76
N ALA A 65 27.79 23.74 -5.35
CA ALA A 65 28.12 22.87 -4.22
C ALA A 65 27.55 23.38 -2.89
N LEU A 66 27.50 24.70 -2.67
CA LEU A 66 26.85 25.30 -1.50
C LEU A 66 25.32 25.04 -1.52
N LEU A 67 24.67 25.27 -2.66
CA LEU A 67 23.24 25.01 -2.82
C LEU A 67 22.91 23.52 -2.60
N ASP A 68 23.70 22.61 -3.17
CA ASP A 68 23.55 21.17 -2.97
C ASP A 68 23.77 20.78 -1.50
N ALA A 69 24.72 21.41 -0.80
CA ALA A 69 24.96 21.18 0.61
C ALA A 69 23.80 21.65 1.50
N ILE A 70 23.13 22.76 1.18
CA ILE A 70 21.92 23.22 1.88
C ILE A 70 20.83 22.14 1.84
N VAL A 71 20.61 21.51 0.70
CA VAL A 71 19.64 20.43 0.54
C VAL A 71 20.08 19.15 1.27
N ALA A 72 21.31 18.70 1.02
CA ALA A 72 21.81 17.43 1.52
C ALA A 72 21.97 17.40 3.06
N ASN A 73 22.31 18.54 3.67
CA ASN A 73 22.55 18.64 5.10
C ASN A 73 21.40 19.30 5.87
N PHE A 74 20.21 19.45 5.24
CA PHE A 74 19.05 20.05 5.90
C PHE A 74 18.73 19.32 7.20
N SER A 75 18.70 20.05 8.30
CA SER A 75 18.60 19.54 9.66
C SER A 75 17.31 19.95 10.38
N VAL A 76 17.04 19.36 11.53
CA VAL A 76 15.95 19.79 12.42
C VAL A 76 16.16 21.23 12.90
N ASP A 77 17.40 21.65 13.11
CA ASP A 77 17.71 23.03 13.51
C ASP A 77 17.38 24.03 12.41
N ASP A 78 17.62 23.67 11.15
CA ASP A 78 17.20 24.47 9.99
C ASP A 78 15.68 24.58 9.91
N ALA A 79 14.98 23.47 10.11
CA ALA A 79 13.52 23.47 10.17
C ALA A 79 13.01 24.35 11.32
N MET A 80 13.62 24.31 12.49
CA MET A 80 13.28 25.20 13.60
C MET A 80 13.53 26.66 13.23
N ARG A 81 14.63 26.97 12.54
CA ARG A 81 14.90 28.33 12.06
C ARG A 81 13.81 28.83 11.11
N ILE A 82 13.35 28.01 10.19
CA ILE A 82 12.22 28.34 9.29
C ILE A 82 10.96 28.61 10.11
N LYS A 83 10.66 27.78 11.10
CA LYS A 83 9.50 27.99 11.98
C LYS A 83 9.59 29.27 12.83
N ASP A 84 10.81 29.67 13.21
CA ASP A 84 11.03 30.95 13.88
C ASP A 84 10.74 32.15 12.98
N ILE A 85 11.14 32.08 11.71
CA ILE A 85 10.81 33.10 10.72
C ILE A 85 9.30 33.12 10.45
N GLU A 86 8.67 31.96 10.32
CA GLU A 86 7.23 31.84 10.09
C GLU A 86 6.39 32.48 11.20
N ARG A 87 6.82 32.41 12.47
CA ARG A 87 6.13 33.07 13.61
C ARG A 87 5.98 34.58 13.42
N THR A 88 6.90 35.20 12.68
CA THR A 88 6.87 36.64 12.41
C THR A 88 6.14 36.96 11.10
N THR A 89 6.37 36.16 10.06
CA THR A 89 5.83 36.40 8.72
C THR A 89 4.39 35.90 8.58
N ASN A 90 3.98 34.95 9.41
CA ASN A 90 2.69 34.23 9.34
C ASN A 90 2.45 33.60 7.95
N HIS A 91 3.53 33.16 7.28
CA HIS A 91 3.49 32.56 5.96
C HIS A 91 4.61 31.52 5.81
N ASP A 92 4.25 30.26 5.67
CA ASP A 92 5.15 29.11 5.72
C ASP A 92 6.15 29.07 4.54
N VAL A 93 5.69 29.19 3.29
CA VAL A 93 6.58 29.14 2.11
C VAL A 93 7.47 30.39 2.04
N LYS A 94 6.96 31.58 2.44
CA LYS A 94 7.77 32.79 2.54
C LYS A 94 8.88 32.66 3.58
N ALA A 95 8.65 31.93 4.65
CA ALA A 95 9.65 31.63 5.66
C ALA A 95 10.79 30.78 5.09
N VAL A 96 10.52 29.86 4.19
CA VAL A 96 11.55 29.08 3.47
C VAL A 96 12.40 29.98 2.57
N GLU A 97 11.77 30.89 1.83
CA GLU A 97 12.50 31.87 1.00
C GLU A 97 13.47 32.72 1.85
N TYR A 98 13.01 33.25 2.99
CA TYR A 98 13.88 34.04 3.88
C TYR A 98 15.00 33.22 4.50
N PHE A 99 14.74 31.99 4.90
CA PHE A 99 15.77 31.06 5.34
C PHE A 99 16.84 30.84 4.29
N LEU A 100 16.46 30.59 3.02
CA LEU A 100 17.42 30.41 1.93
C LEU A 100 18.23 31.67 1.69
N LYS A 101 17.62 32.86 1.75
CA LYS A 101 18.35 34.15 1.66
C LYS A 101 19.40 34.29 2.78
N GLU A 102 19.10 33.82 4.00
CA GLU A 102 20.07 33.77 5.11
C GLU A 102 21.23 32.81 4.77
N GLN A 103 20.91 31.58 4.27
CA GLN A 103 21.93 30.57 3.95
C GLN A 103 22.92 31.00 2.87
N VAL A 104 22.46 31.76 1.86
CA VAL A 104 23.29 32.19 0.74
C VAL A 104 23.98 33.55 0.96
N ALA A 105 23.69 34.25 2.06
CA ALA A 105 24.15 35.63 2.30
C ALA A 105 25.67 35.79 2.29
N SER A 106 26.44 34.78 2.69
CA SER A 106 27.91 34.80 2.73
C SER A 106 28.58 34.52 1.37
N ASN A 107 27.81 33.98 0.41
CA ASN A 107 28.32 33.75 -0.96
C ASN A 107 27.98 34.95 -1.86
N SER A 108 28.96 35.67 -2.37
CA SER A 108 28.75 36.90 -3.13
C SER A 108 27.99 36.69 -4.45
N GLU A 109 28.17 35.53 -5.09
CA GLU A 109 27.48 35.16 -6.33
C GLU A 109 26.00 34.95 -6.09
N LEU A 110 25.65 34.08 -5.11
CA LEU A 110 24.28 33.77 -4.77
C LEU A 110 23.54 34.93 -4.08
N SER A 111 24.24 35.72 -3.25
CA SER A 111 23.68 36.91 -2.63
C SER A 111 23.28 37.99 -3.63
N ALA A 112 24.01 38.11 -4.76
CA ALA A 112 23.69 39.06 -5.83
C ALA A 112 22.37 38.73 -6.53
N VAL A 113 21.92 37.45 -6.51
CA VAL A 113 20.70 36.97 -7.16
C VAL A 113 19.67 36.47 -6.20
N ASN A 114 19.76 36.80 -4.91
CA ASN A 114 18.90 36.27 -3.86
C ASN A 114 17.40 36.60 -4.07
N GLU A 115 17.05 37.64 -4.82
CA GLU A 115 15.68 37.98 -5.18
C GLU A 115 15.07 37.03 -6.24
N PHE A 116 15.90 36.17 -6.87
CA PHE A 116 15.41 35.10 -7.73
C PHE A 116 15.05 33.81 -7.00
N ILE A 117 15.27 33.74 -5.68
CA ILE A 117 14.67 32.67 -4.85
C ILE A 117 13.16 32.88 -4.89
N HIS A 118 12.40 31.82 -5.19
CA HIS A 118 10.94 31.86 -5.39
C HIS A 118 10.50 32.71 -6.62
N PHE A 119 11.39 32.94 -7.60
CA PHE A 119 11.10 33.80 -8.75
C PHE A 119 9.92 33.29 -9.56
N ALA A 120 8.92 34.16 -9.80
CA ALA A 120 7.70 33.93 -10.54
C ALA A 120 6.78 32.80 -10.00
N CYS A 121 7.15 32.18 -8.88
CA CYS A 121 6.40 31.10 -8.25
C CYS A 121 5.21 31.63 -7.44
N THR A 122 4.19 30.80 -7.32
CA THR A 122 3.21 30.86 -6.23
C THR A 122 3.58 29.78 -5.20
N SER A 123 3.08 29.90 -3.95
CA SER A 123 3.37 28.89 -2.92
C SER A 123 3.06 27.47 -3.35
N GLU A 124 2.03 27.29 -4.18
CA GLU A 124 1.63 25.98 -4.66
C GLU A 124 2.56 25.40 -5.73
N ASP A 125 3.35 26.19 -6.44
CA ASP A 125 4.42 25.67 -7.28
C ASP A 125 5.43 24.88 -6.44
N ILE A 126 5.73 25.36 -5.25
CA ILE A 126 6.64 24.69 -4.32
C ILE A 126 5.94 23.55 -3.56
N ASN A 127 4.72 23.79 -3.05
CA ASN A 127 3.98 22.80 -2.26
C ASN A 127 3.63 21.54 -3.05
N ASN A 128 3.11 21.69 -4.29
CA ASN A 128 2.69 20.53 -5.07
C ASN A 128 3.90 19.63 -5.41
N LEU A 129 5.03 20.22 -5.78
CA LEU A 129 6.25 19.47 -6.04
C LEU A 129 6.79 18.81 -4.77
N SER A 130 6.75 19.50 -3.64
CA SER A 130 7.15 18.94 -2.35
C SER A 130 6.29 17.73 -1.97
N HIS A 131 4.96 17.84 -2.07
CA HIS A 131 4.06 16.70 -1.82
C HIS A 131 4.28 15.56 -2.83
N GLY A 132 4.55 15.89 -4.11
CA GLY A 132 4.90 14.91 -5.13
C GLY A 132 6.16 14.12 -4.75
N LEU A 133 7.22 14.81 -4.32
CA LEU A 133 8.46 14.18 -3.85
C LEU A 133 8.24 13.31 -2.60
N MET A 134 7.49 13.82 -1.61
CA MET A 134 7.13 13.07 -0.41
C MET A 134 6.39 11.77 -0.76
N LEU A 135 5.42 11.82 -1.67
CA LEU A 135 4.63 10.66 -2.08
C LEU A 135 5.46 9.67 -2.91
N THR A 136 6.37 10.16 -3.75
CA THR A 136 7.30 9.32 -4.52
C THR A 136 8.22 8.58 -3.57
N GLU A 137 8.88 9.27 -2.63
CA GLU A 137 9.77 8.63 -1.66
C GLU A 137 9.01 7.62 -0.80
N ALA A 138 7.84 7.98 -0.27
CA ALA A 138 7.03 7.07 0.55
C ALA A 138 6.55 5.83 -0.22
N ARG A 139 6.11 6.02 -1.47
CA ARG A 139 5.71 4.91 -2.34
C ARG A 139 6.87 3.96 -2.59
N ASP A 140 8.00 4.49 -3.03
CA ASP A 140 9.10 3.68 -3.58
C ASP A 140 9.98 3.07 -2.48
N THR A 141 10.17 3.78 -1.35
CA THR A 141 11.06 3.33 -0.27
C THR A 141 10.35 2.66 0.91
N VAL A 142 9.02 2.87 1.05
CA VAL A 142 8.25 2.32 2.18
C VAL A 142 7.11 1.43 1.71
N LEU A 143 6.12 1.96 0.99
CA LEU A 143 4.91 1.21 0.65
C LEU A 143 5.19 -0.01 -0.23
N LEU A 144 5.90 0.17 -1.37
CA LEU A 144 6.20 -0.92 -2.28
C LEU A 144 7.06 -2.01 -1.63
N PRO A 145 8.13 -1.69 -0.85
CA PRO A 145 8.88 -2.70 -0.09
C PRO A 145 8.03 -3.49 0.92
N TYR A 146 7.07 -2.86 1.61
CA TYR A 146 6.16 -3.61 2.49
C TYR A 146 5.18 -4.46 1.71
N CYS A 147 4.65 -3.97 0.59
CA CYS A 147 3.83 -4.79 -0.31
C CYS A 147 4.58 -6.03 -0.80
N ASP A 148 5.84 -5.87 -1.22
CA ASP A 148 6.68 -6.98 -1.68
C ASP A 148 6.94 -7.98 -0.56
N LYS A 149 7.29 -7.54 0.65
CA LYS A 149 7.46 -8.43 1.82
C LYS A 149 6.20 -9.24 2.15
N LEU A 150 5.02 -8.63 2.07
CA LEU A 150 3.75 -9.34 2.30
C LEU A 150 3.47 -10.38 1.21
N ILE A 151 3.68 -10.02 -0.04
CA ILE A 151 3.52 -10.93 -1.18
C ILE A 151 4.48 -12.10 -1.06
N ASP A 152 5.75 -11.84 -0.78
CA ASP A 152 6.78 -12.88 -0.64
C ASP A 152 6.48 -13.83 0.53
N ALA A 153 6.01 -13.29 1.67
CA ALA A 153 5.60 -14.10 2.82
C ALA A 153 4.41 -15.02 2.48
N LEU A 154 3.43 -14.54 1.73
CA LEU A 154 2.29 -15.33 1.29
C LEU A 154 2.68 -16.38 0.24
N ILE A 155 3.59 -16.05 -0.69
CA ILE A 155 4.14 -17.01 -1.65
C ILE A 155 4.91 -18.11 -0.91
N ALA A 156 5.67 -17.77 0.12
CA ALA A 156 6.37 -18.74 0.94
C ALA A 156 5.40 -19.72 1.63
N LEU A 157 4.33 -19.20 2.26
CA LEU A 157 3.26 -20.04 2.84
C LEU A 157 2.56 -20.89 1.79
N ALA A 158 2.28 -20.33 0.60
CA ALA A 158 1.65 -21.06 -0.49
C ALA A 158 2.49 -22.28 -0.89
N LYS A 159 3.79 -22.13 -1.03
CA LYS A 159 4.72 -23.22 -1.38
C LYS A 159 4.89 -24.21 -0.23
N GLU A 160 4.98 -23.75 1.01
CA GLU A 160 5.09 -24.60 2.19
C GLU A 160 3.89 -25.53 2.34
N TYR A 161 2.67 -25.00 2.08
CA TYR A 161 1.41 -25.72 2.30
C TYR A 161 0.72 -26.20 1.02
N GLN A 162 1.42 -26.22 -0.12
CA GLN A 162 0.82 -26.58 -1.42
C GLN A 162 0.23 -27.98 -1.48
N HIS A 163 0.77 -28.92 -0.71
CA HIS A 163 0.34 -30.32 -0.66
C HIS A 163 -0.66 -30.62 0.46
N ILE A 164 -1.03 -29.63 1.27
CA ILE A 164 -1.92 -29.84 2.39
C ILE A 164 -3.37 -29.62 1.95
N PRO A 165 -4.15 -30.71 1.80
CA PRO A 165 -5.54 -30.59 1.39
C PRO A 165 -6.40 -29.98 2.50
N MET A 166 -7.38 -29.19 2.10
CA MET A 166 -8.36 -28.59 2.97
C MET A 166 -9.74 -28.61 2.35
N MET A 167 -10.77 -28.74 3.16
CA MET A 167 -12.15 -28.58 2.74
C MET A 167 -12.45 -27.10 2.53
N ALA A 168 -12.87 -26.70 1.32
CA ALA A 168 -13.34 -25.34 1.12
C ALA A 168 -14.73 -25.13 1.73
N ARG A 169 -15.07 -23.90 2.04
CA ARG A 169 -16.35 -23.52 2.61
C ARG A 169 -17.00 -22.43 1.75
N THR A 170 -18.03 -22.81 1.00
CA THR A 170 -18.85 -21.84 0.27
C THR A 170 -20.12 -21.59 1.08
N HIS A 171 -20.48 -20.33 1.29
CA HIS A 171 -21.59 -19.98 2.19
C HIS A 171 -21.42 -20.54 3.61
N GLY A 172 -20.19 -20.77 4.06
CA GLY A 172 -19.87 -21.40 5.34
C GLY A 172 -20.12 -22.91 5.40
N GLN A 173 -20.56 -23.54 4.31
CA GLN A 173 -20.85 -24.97 4.25
C GLN A 173 -19.72 -25.76 3.59
N PRO A 174 -19.53 -27.04 3.96
CA PRO A 174 -18.60 -27.95 3.29
C PRO A 174 -18.76 -27.93 1.78
N ALA A 175 -17.64 -27.76 1.06
CA ALA A 175 -17.59 -27.67 -0.39
C ALA A 175 -16.35 -28.38 -0.93
N SER A 176 -16.20 -28.39 -2.26
CA SER A 176 -15.11 -29.09 -2.97
C SER A 176 -13.75 -28.77 -2.35
N PRO A 177 -12.92 -29.78 -2.09
CA PRO A 177 -11.60 -29.59 -1.50
C PRO A 177 -10.64 -28.75 -2.35
N SER A 178 -9.72 -28.11 -1.68
CA SER A 178 -8.60 -27.33 -2.24
C SER A 178 -7.31 -27.71 -1.50
N THR A 179 -6.28 -26.87 -1.58
CA THR A 179 -5.12 -26.94 -0.67
C THR A 179 -4.94 -25.61 0.07
N MET A 180 -4.42 -25.66 1.29
CA MET A 180 -4.07 -24.45 2.05
C MET A 180 -3.11 -23.57 1.26
N GLY A 181 -2.14 -24.17 0.56
CA GLY A 181 -1.20 -23.42 -0.28
C GLY A 181 -1.89 -22.66 -1.41
N LYS A 182 -2.88 -23.25 -2.08
CA LYS A 182 -3.60 -22.57 -3.16
C LYS A 182 -4.43 -21.38 -2.62
N GLU A 183 -4.98 -21.48 -1.42
CA GLU A 183 -5.67 -20.35 -0.79
C GLU A 183 -4.72 -19.17 -0.51
N MET A 184 -3.52 -19.45 0.00
CA MET A 184 -2.47 -18.42 0.18
C MET A 184 -2.03 -17.83 -1.16
N ALA A 185 -1.87 -18.67 -2.20
CA ALA A 185 -1.53 -18.24 -3.56
C ALA A 185 -2.56 -17.26 -4.15
N ASN A 186 -3.85 -17.51 -3.93
CA ASN A 186 -4.92 -16.60 -4.37
C ASN A 186 -4.73 -15.18 -3.82
N VAL A 187 -4.47 -15.07 -2.53
CA VAL A 187 -4.26 -13.76 -1.88
C VAL A 187 -2.98 -13.10 -2.40
N ALA A 188 -1.87 -13.85 -2.49
CA ALA A 188 -0.60 -13.34 -3.01
C ALA A 188 -0.76 -12.74 -4.41
N MET A 189 -1.47 -13.43 -5.32
CA MET A 189 -1.67 -12.97 -6.70
C MET A 189 -2.62 -11.75 -6.80
N ARG A 190 -3.61 -11.67 -5.92
CA ARG A 190 -4.47 -10.48 -5.79
C ARG A 190 -3.65 -9.26 -5.36
N LEU A 191 -2.81 -9.40 -4.33
CA LEU A 191 -1.94 -8.34 -3.82
C LEU A 191 -0.88 -7.93 -4.85
N LYS A 192 -0.25 -8.88 -5.54
CA LYS A 192 0.74 -8.61 -6.61
C LYS A 192 0.16 -7.72 -7.71
N ARG A 193 -1.11 -7.94 -8.09
CA ARG A 193 -1.82 -7.10 -9.05
C ARG A 193 -2.02 -5.67 -8.54
N GLN A 194 -2.41 -5.49 -7.28
CA GLN A 194 -2.58 -4.16 -6.70
C GLN A 194 -1.25 -3.44 -6.50
N ARG A 195 -0.23 -4.16 -6.05
CA ARG A 195 1.14 -3.62 -5.94
C ARG A 195 1.62 -3.05 -7.28
N ALA A 196 1.34 -3.74 -8.39
CA ALA A 196 1.69 -3.26 -9.73
C ALA A 196 0.92 -1.98 -10.11
N GLN A 197 -0.33 -1.81 -9.66
CA GLN A 197 -1.11 -0.58 -9.87
C GLN A 197 -0.53 0.57 -9.06
N ILE A 198 -0.21 0.37 -7.77
CA ILE A 198 0.44 1.39 -6.93
C ILE A 198 1.73 1.90 -7.58
N ALA A 199 2.56 0.98 -8.09
CA ALA A 199 3.84 1.33 -8.70
C ALA A 199 3.69 2.12 -10.03
N LYS A 200 2.55 2.00 -10.71
CA LYS A 200 2.31 2.64 -12.02
C LYS A 200 1.69 4.03 -11.92
N VAL A 201 1.24 4.45 -10.75
CA VAL A 201 0.64 5.78 -10.61
C VAL A 201 1.70 6.84 -10.94
N GLU A 202 1.39 7.70 -11.90
CA GLU A 202 2.23 8.84 -12.23
C GLU A 202 2.03 9.94 -11.20
N ILE A 203 3.10 10.33 -10.54
CA ILE A 203 3.08 11.45 -9.58
C ILE A 203 3.29 12.73 -10.36
N LEU A 204 2.26 13.56 -10.42
CA LEU A 204 2.24 14.76 -11.23
C LEU A 204 2.80 15.98 -10.49
N GLY A 205 3.34 16.94 -11.25
CA GLY A 205 3.79 18.20 -10.70
C GLY A 205 3.67 19.36 -11.68
N LYS A 206 3.61 20.56 -11.15
CA LYS A 206 3.55 21.80 -11.95
C LYS A 206 4.46 22.89 -11.36
N ILE A 207 4.97 23.77 -12.23
CA ILE A 207 5.60 25.04 -11.86
C ILE A 207 5.27 26.06 -12.96
N ASN A 208 4.15 26.75 -12.83
CA ASN A 208 3.57 27.59 -13.89
C ASN A 208 2.85 28.83 -13.34
N GLY A 209 3.11 29.16 -12.06
CA GLY A 209 2.66 30.41 -11.44
C GLY A 209 1.25 30.38 -10.86
N ALA A 210 0.76 31.56 -10.53
CA ALA A 210 -0.40 31.76 -9.67
C ALA A 210 -1.73 31.15 -10.15
N VAL A 211 -1.89 30.92 -11.43
CA VAL A 211 -3.10 30.34 -12.04
C VAL A 211 -2.80 29.35 -13.18
N GLY A 212 -1.54 28.91 -13.30
CA GLY A 212 -1.14 27.90 -14.27
C GLY A 212 -0.87 28.43 -15.68
N ASN A 213 -0.67 29.74 -15.86
CA ASN A 213 -0.56 30.36 -17.18
C ASN A 213 0.76 31.10 -17.42
N TYR A 214 1.77 30.94 -16.55
CA TYR A 214 3.07 31.64 -16.65
C TYR A 214 2.99 33.18 -16.69
N ASN A 215 1.96 33.80 -16.17
CA ASN A 215 1.73 35.25 -16.30
C ASN A 215 2.94 36.08 -15.85
N ALA A 216 3.47 35.80 -14.66
CA ALA A 216 4.64 36.51 -14.12
C ALA A 216 5.91 36.16 -14.89
N HIS A 217 6.10 34.91 -15.24
CA HIS A 217 7.26 34.45 -16.03
C HIS A 217 7.34 35.15 -17.37
N LEU A 218 6.25 35.15 -18.15
CA LEU A 218 6.19 35.80 -19.47
C LEU A 218 6.26 37.32 -19.39
N SER A 219 5.82 37.94 -18.28
CA SER A 219 5.97 39.36 -18.07
C SER A 219 7.42 39.76 -17.85
N ALA A 220 8.25 38.91 -17.24
CA ALA A 220 9.65 39.15 -17.00
C ALA A 220 10.52 38.73 -18.20
N TYR A 221 10.29 37.56 -18.77
CA TYR A 221 11.07 36.96 -19.84
C TYR A 221 10.16 36.34 -20.90
N ALA A 222 9.67 37.16 -21.83
CA ALA A 222 8.72 36.74 -22.86
C ALA A 222 9.31 35.82 -23.93
N ASP A 223 10.61 35.76 -24.05
CA ASP A 223 11.36 34.98 -25.06
C ASP A 223 11.84 33.62 -24.48
N VAL A 224 11.64 33.35 -23.21
CA VAL A 224 11.91 32.04 -22.59
C VAL A 224 10.75 31.10 -22.88
N ASP A 225 11.05 29.89 -23.32
CA ASP A 225 10.06 28.81 -23.46
C ASP A 225 9.75 28.16 -22.08
N TRP A 226 8.91 28.82 -21.31
CA TRP A 226 8.56 28.41 -19.97
C TRP A 226 7.87 27.03 -19.90
N HIS A 227 7.17 26.60 -20.96
CA HIS A 227 6.62 25.26 -21.03
C HIS A 227 7.74 24.20 -21.03
N SER A 228 8.70 24.36 -21.91
CA SER A 228 9.87 23.47 -22.01
C SER A 228 10.69 23.47 -20.71
N GLU A 229 10.93 24.67 -20.14
CA GLU A 229 11.70 24.77 -18.89
C GLU A 229 10.97 24.14 -17.69
N SER A 230 9.66 24.31 -17.58
CA SER A 230 8.85 23.69 -16.54
C SER A 230 8.80 22.16 -16.67
N GLU A 231 8.64 21.64 -17.88
CA GLU A 231 8.69 20.19 -18.14
C GLU A 231 10.04 19.61 -17.71
N LYS A 232 11.15 20.24 -18.16
CA LYS A 232 12.51 19.82 -17.78
C LYS A 232 12.69 19.85 -16.26
N PHE A 233 12.23 20.91 -15.62
CA PHE A 233 12.36 21.06 -14.17
C PHE A 233 11.60 19.98 -13.41
N VAL A 234 10.32 19.82 -13.69
CA VAL A 234 9.48 18.82 -13.01
C VAL A 234 9.99 17.39 -13.22
N THR A 235 10.40 17.09 -14.48
CA THR A 235 10.95 15.76 -14.78
C THR A 235 12.33 15.52 -14.17
N SER A 236 13.14 16.57 -14.00
CA SER A 236 14.43 16.47 -13.29
C SER A 236 14.27 16.12 -11.81
N LEU A 237 13.12 16.43 -11.20
CA LEU A 237 12.75 16.01 -9.85
C LEU A 237 12.20 14.58 -9.77
N GLY A 238 12.08 13.87 -10.91
CA GLY A 238 11.52 12.52 -10.98
C GLY A 238 9.99 12.47 -10.99
N LEU A 239 9.32 13.59 -11.24
CA LEU A 239 7.87 13.72 -11.33
C LEU A 239 7.42 13.79 -12.79
N SER A 240 6.14 13.52 -13.06
CA SER A 240 5.53 13.73 -14.37
C SER A 240 4.97 15.15 -14.47
N TRP A 241 5.29 15.86 -15.55
CA TRP A 241 4.83 17.23 -15.73
C TRP A 241 3.36 17.31 -16.14
N ASN A 242 2.57 18.14 -15.41
CA ASN A 242 1.20 18.48 -15.78
C ASN A 242 1.11 19.89 -16.34
N PRO A 243 0.90 20.08 -17.67
CA PRO A 243 0.78 21.40 -18.28
C PRO A 243 -0.56 22.09 -18.03
N TYR A 244 -1.61 21.35 -17.64
CA TYR A 244 -2.97 21.86 -17.50
C TYR A 244 -3.39 21.91 -16.04
N THR A 245 -3.12 23.05 -15.40
CA THR A 245 -3.38 23.24 -13.97
C THR A 245 -4.03 24.59 -13.70
N THR A 246 -4.34 24.86 -12.44
CA THR A 246 -4.76 26.15 -11.94
C THR A 246 -3.66 26.73 -11.02
N GLN A 247 -3.99 27.30 -9.87
CA GLN A 247 -2.99 27.59 -8.86
C GLN A 247 -2.38 26.31 -8.28
N ILE A 248 -3.20 25.25 -8.19
CA ILE A 248 -2.79 23.91 -7.72
C ILE A 248 -2.55 22.96 -8.90
N GLU A 249 -1.77 21.93 -8.66
CA GLU A 249 -1.92 20.65 -9.34
C GLU A 249 -3.22 20.01 -8.81
N PRO A 250 -4.17 19.54 -9.66
CA PRO A 250 -5.53 19.15 -9.23
C PRO A 250 -5.63 17.98 -8.23
N HIS A 251 -4.54 17.33 -7.89
CA HIS A 251 -4.43 16.22 -6.94
C HIS A 251 -5.12 14.91 -7.37
N ASP A 252 -5.52 14.78 -8.62
CA ASP A 252 -6.16 13.56 -9.15
C ASP A 252 -5.25 12.35 -8.99
N TYR A 253 -3.94 12.52 -9.19
CA TYR A 253 -2.94 11.47 -8.99
C TYR A 253 -2.85 10.98 -7.55
N ILE A 254 -3.10 11.86 -6.56
CA ILE A 254 -3.13 11.49 -5.14
C ILE A 254 -4.32 10.58 -4.87
N ALA A 255 -5.48 10.91 -5.47
CA ALA A 255 -6.66 10.07 -5.39
C ALA A 255 -6.40 8.69 -6.02
N GLU A 256 -5.79 8.66 -7.21
CA GLU A 256 -5.42 7.42 -7.91
C GLU A 256 -4.48 6.55 -7.07
N LEU A 257 -3.43 7.15 -6.47
CA LEU A 257 -2.50 6.45 -5.59
C LEU A 257 -3.20 5.85 -4.37
N PHE A 258 -3.99 6.65 -3.67
CA PHE A 258 -4.62 6.19 -2.43
C PHE A 258 -5.77 5.23 -2.65
N ASP A 259 -6.49 5.33 -3.77
CA ASP A 259 -7.45 4.32 -4.17
C ASP A 259 -6.77 2.97 -4.48
N ALA A 260 -5.59 2.98 -5.09
CA ALA A 260 -4.82 1.77 -5.34
C ALA A 260 -4.31 1.14 -4.01
N VAL A 261 -3.80 1.96 -3.08
CA VAL A 261 -3.37 1.49 -1.76
C VAL A 261 -4.56 0.97 -0.94
N ALA A 262 -5.71 1.65 -0.97
CA ALA A 262 -6.90 1.21 -0.26
C ALA A 262 -7.42 -0.15 -0.78
N ARG A 263 -7.32 -0.43 -2.08
CA ARG A 263 -7.67 -1.75 -2.62
C ARG A 263 -6.68 -2.83 -2.17
N PHE A 264 -5.38 -2.53 -2.11
CA PHE A 264 -4.39 -3.45 -1.53
C PHE A 264 -4.74 -3.77 -0.08
N ASN A 265 -5.02 -2.75 0.73
CA ASN A 265 -5.43 -2.89 2.12
C ASN A 265 -6.71 -3.71 2.29
N THR A 266 -7.69 -3.52 1.40
CA THR A 266 -8.96 -4.28 1.44
C THR A 266 -8.74 -5.77 1.23
N ILE A 267 -7.83 -6.15 0.33
CA ILE A 267 -7.47 -7.56 0.12
C ILE A 267 -6.75 -8.12 1.37
N LEU A 268 -5.93 -7.31 2.02
CA LEU A 268 -5.24 -7.72 3.24
C LEU A 268 -6.19 -7.88 4.43
N ILE A 269 -7.22 -7.02 4.54
CA ILE A 269 -8.33 -7.19 5.52
C ILE A 269 -9.06 -8.52 5.29
N ASP A 270 -9.35 -8.85 4.03
CA ASP A 270 -9.99 -10.12 3.65
C ASP A 270 -9.14 -11.31 4.12
N PHE A 271 -7.83 -11.26 3.86
CA PHE A 271 -6.87 -12.25 4.34
C PHE A 271 -6.82 -12.36 5.87
N ASP A 272 -6.72 -11.23 6.58
CA ASP A 272 -6.67 -11.21 8.05
C ASP A 272 -7.91 -11.87 8.67
N ARG A 273 -9.09 -11.65 8.08
CA ARG A 273 -10.35 -12.25 8.49
C ARG A 273 -10.42 -13.75 8.21
N ASP A 274 -9.95 -14.18 7.05
CA ASP A 274 -9.92 -15.61 6.70
C ASP A 274 -8.95 -16.37 7.61
N VAL A 275 -7.76 -15.83 7.88
CA VAL A 275 -6.80 -16.44 8.82
C VAL A 275 -7.37 -16.50 10.23
N TRP A 276 -8.04 -15.45 10.69
CA TRP A 276 -8.74 -15.45 11.96
C TRP A 276 -9.78 -16.60 12.01
N GLY A 277 -10.54 -16.78 10.93
CA GLY A 277 -11.49 -17.88 10.76
C GLY A 277 -10.81 -19.25 10.79
N TYR A 278 -9.71 -19.43 10.07
CA TYR A 278 -8.95 -20.68 10.06
C TYR A 278 -8.33 -21.02 11.42
N ILE A 279 -7.91 -20.02 12.18
CA ILE A 279 -7.46 -20.22 13.58
C ILE A 279 -8.64 -20.65 14.45
N ALA A 280 -9.81 -20.04 14.31
CA ALA A 280 -11.02 -20.39 15.06
C ALA A 280 -11.51 -21.82 14.75
N LEU A 281 -11.32 -22.30 13.52
CA LEU A 281 -11.63 -23.68 13.10
C LEU A 281 -10.52 -24.69 13.50
N GLY A 282 -9.39 -24.23 13.99
CA GLY A 282 -8.26 -25.08 14.34
C GLY A 282 -7.45 -25.57 13.14
N HIS A 283 -7.60 -24.94 11.97
CA HIS A 283 -6.81 -25.22 10.77
C HIS A 283 -5.39 -24.65 10.89
N PHE A 284 -5.25 -23.46 11.51
CA PHE A 284 -3.97 -22.92 11.95
C PHE A 284 -3.84 -22.96 13.48
N LYS A 285 -2.62 -23.18 13.92
CA LYS A 285 -2.14 -22.88 15.27
C LYS A 285 -1.24 -21.67 15.23
N GLN A 286 -1.07 -21.00 16.36
CA GLN A 286 -0.10 -19.94 16.51
C GLN A 286 1.07 -20.41 17.37
N LYS A 287 2.29 -20.23 16.90
CA LYS A 287 3.50 -20.50 17.67
C LYS A 287 3.53 -19.62 18.91
N THR A 288 3.70 -20.23 20.07
CA THR A 288 3.91 -19.50 21.32
C THR A 288 5.33 -18.95 21.39
N ILE A 289 5.45 -17.67 21.64
CA ILE A 289 6.77 -17.04 21.86
C ILE A 289 7.02 -16.99 23.37
N ALA A 290 8.17 -17.48 23.80
CA ALA A 290 8.53 -17.48 25.23
C ALA A 290 8.46 -16.05 25.80
N GLY A 291 7.69 -15.86 26.86
CA GLY A 291 7.49 -14.56 27.51
C GLY A 291 6.29 -13.75 27.00
N GLU A 292 5.62 -14.13 25.88
CA GLU A 292 4.34 -13.52 25.50
C GLU A 292 3.18 -14.11 26.31
N ILE A 293 2.29 -13.25 26.80
CA ILE A 293 1.06 -13.64 27.51
C ILE A 293 -0.09 -13.57 26.51
N GLY A 294 -0.63 -14.74 26.13
CA GLY A 294 -1.73 -14.83 25.15
C GLY A 294 -3.08 -14.35 25.68
N SER A 295 -3.33 -14.46 26.99
CA SER A 295 -4.56 -14.01 27.64
C SER A 295 -4.28 -13.72 29.12
N SER A 296 -4.88 -12.64 29.63
CA SER A 296 -4.78 -12.28 31.05
C SER A 296 -5.53 -13.24 32.00
N THR A 297 -6.48 -14.01 31.46
CA THR A 297 -7.39 -14.85 32.26
C THR A 297 -7.26 -16.35 31.99
N MET A 298 -6.95 -16.72 30.72
CA MET A 298 -6.83 -18.12 30.29
C MET A 298 -5.45 -18.38 29.70
N PRO A 299 -4.48 -18.94 30.44
CA PRO A 299 -3.09 -19.07 30.00
C PRO A 299 -2.87 -19.89 28.73
N HIS A 300 -3.79 -20.82 28.44
CA HIS A 300 -3.73 -21.67 27.23
C HIS A 300 -4.28 -20.99 25.96
N LYS A 301 -4.90 -19.81 26.09
CA LYS A 301 -5.55 -19.10 24.99
C LYS A 301 -4.58 -18.18 24.27
N VAL A 302 -4.22 -18.53 23.05
CA VAL A 302 -3.37 -17.72 22.16
C VAL A 302 -4.26 -16.97 21.16
N ASN A 303 -4.46 -15.68 21.39
CA ASN A 303 -5.32 -14.86 20.53
C ASN A 303 -4.59 -14.43 19.24
N PRO A 304 -5.28 -14.33 18.09
CA PRO A 304 -4.71 -13.87 16.82
C PRO A 304 -4.59 -12.34 16.77
N ILE A 305 -4.02 -11.73 17.82
CA ILE A 305 -3.99 -10.28 18.02
C ILE A 305 -3.23 -9.50 16.93
N ASP A 306 -2.29 -10.15 16.26
CA ASP A 306 -1.52 -9.52 15.18
C ASP A 306 -2.42 -9.27 13.95
N PHE A 307 -3.30 -10.21 13.59
CA PHE A 307 -4.28 -10.06 12.51
C PHE A 307 -5.42 -9.09 12.88
N GLU A 308 -5.89 -9.11 14.13
CA GLU A 308 -6.89 -8.16 14.63
C GLU A 308 -6.34 -6.73 14.65
N ASN A 309 -5.07 -6.53 15.04
CA ASN A 309 -4.37 -5.25 14.99
C ASN A 309 -4.21 -4.76 13.54
N SER A 310 -3.87 -5.66 12.62
CA SER A 310 -3.78 -5.34 11.20
C SER A 310 -5.12 -4.88 10.66
N GLU A 311 -6.18 -5.68 10.81
CA GLU A 311 -7.53 -5.34 10.32
C GLU A 311 -7.98 -3.96 10.82
N GLY A 312 -7.82 -3.69 12.11
CA GLY A 312 -8.21 -2.42 12.72
C GLY A 312 -7.45 -1.21 12.14
N ASN A 313 -6.13 -1.33 11.98
CA ASN A 313 -5.31 -0.24 11.43
C ASN A 313 -5.51 -0.07 9.91
N LEU A 314 -5.74 -1.14 9.15
CA LEU A 314 -6.10 -1.05 7.72
C LEU A 314 -7.44 -0.34 7.52
N GLY A 315 -8.40 -0.58 8.39
CA GLY A 315 -9.69 0.14 8.39
C GLY A 315 -9.52 1.64 8.59
N LEU A 316 -8.67 2.06 9.54
CA LEU A 316 -8.34 3.46 9.77
C LEU A 316 -7.56 4.08 8.60
N ALA A 317 -6.58 3.36 8.05
CA ALA A 317 -5.84 3.79 6.86
C ALA A 317 -6.79 4.05 5.69
N ASN A 318 -7.68 3.11 5.40
CA ASN A 318 -8.65 3.22 4.31
C ASN A 318 -9.65 4.36 4.51
N ALA A 319 -10.08 4.63 5.75
CA ALA A 319 -10.95 5.77 6.04
C ALA A 319 -10.28 7.11 5.68
N ILE A 320 -8.99 7.25 5.99
CA ILE A 320 -8.20 8.43 5.64
C ILE A 320 -7.96 8.48 4.13
N PHE A 321 -7.51 7.40 3.51
CA PHE A 321 -7.26 7.36 2.06
C PHE A 321 -8.51 7.66 1.23
N ASN A 322 -9.66 7.08 1.58
CA ASN A 322 -10.91 7.33 0.91
C ASN A 322 -11.34 8.81 1.05
N HIS A 323 -11.13 9.43 2.23
CA HIS A 323 -11.41 10.84 2.41
C HIS A 323 -10.48 11.71 1.55
N LEU A 324 -9.17 11.42 1.54
CA LEU A 324 -8.18 12.15 0.75
C LEU A 324 -8.49 12.02 -0.75
N ALA A 325 -8.77 10.81 -1.25
CA ALA A 325 -9.11 10.56 -2.64
C ALA A 325 -10.39 11.27 -3.09
N ALA A 326 -11.41 11.31 -2.22
CA ALA A 326 -12.67 11.97 -2.53
C ALA A 326 -12.60 13.51 -2.40
N LYS A 327 -11.75 14.04 -1.50
CA LYS A 327 -11.69 15.47 -1.18
C LYS A 327 -10.71 16.24 -2.05
N LEU A 328 -9.50 15.71 -2.26
CA LEU A 328 -8.41 16.48 -2.86
C LEU A 328 -8.66 16.92 -4.30
N PRO A 329 -9.32 16.12 -5.19
CA PRO A 329 -9.70 16.58 -6.52
C PRO A 329 -10.73 17.72 -6.55
N ILE A 330 -11.33 18.07 -5.41
CA ILE A 330 -12.35 19.12 -5.32
C ILE A 330 -11.73 20.40 -4.76
N SER A 331 -11.64 21.44 -5.57
CA SER A 331 -11.25 22.78 -5.17
C SER A 331 -12.18 23.81 -5.81
N ARG A 332 -12.49 24.90 -5.08
CA ARG A 332 -13.35 25.96 -5.60
C ARG A 332 -12.56 26.81 -6.58
N TRP A 333 -13.09 26.95 -7.79
CA TRP A 333 -12.51 27.75 -8.86
C TRP A 333 -11.03 27.37 -9.10
N GLN A 334 -10.10 28.33 -9.04
CA GLN A 334 -8.69 28.08 -9.29
C GLN A 334 -7.96 27.56 -8.05
N ARG A 335 -8.47 27.80 -6.85
CA ARG A 335 -8.06 27.21 -5.57
C ARG A 335 -8.92 27.69 -4.42
N ASP A 336 -9.15 26.81 -3.44
CA ASP A 336 -9.43 27.15 -2.04
C ASP A 336 -8.37 26.52 -1.12
N LEU A 337 -8.33 26.92 0.16
CA LEU A 337 -7.27 26.48 1.09
C LEU A 337 -7.57 25.14 1.80
N THR A 338 -8.68 24.46 1.48
CA THR A 338 -9.06 23.22 2.18
C THR A 338 -8.11 22.07 1.91
N ASP A 339 -7.44 22.05 0.75
CA ASP A 339 -6.41 21.09 0.40
C ASP A 339 -5.22 21.12 1.38
N SER A 340 -4.72 22.29 1.72
CA SER A 340 -3.58 22.45 2.63
C SER A 340 -3.81 21.81 4.00
N THR A 341 -5.03 21.92 4.54
CA THR A 341 -5.42 21.29 5.81
C THR A 341 -5.42 19.75 5.68
N VAL A 342 -5.94 19.25 4.58
CA VAL A 342 -6.15 17.81 4.37
C VAL A 342 -4.84 17.11 4.03
N LEU A 343 -3.98 17.73 3.21
CA LEU A 343 -2.66 17.19 2.81
C LEU A 343 -1.73 16.93 4.00
N ARG A 344 -1.89 17.62 5.12
CA ARG A 344 -1.11 17.34 6.34
C ARG A 344 -1.40 15.97 6.96
N ASN A 345 -2.43 15.26 6.48
CA ASN A 345 -2.80 13.92 6.94
C ASN A 345 -2.31 12.79 6.01
N LEU A 346 -1.54 13.10 4.95
CA LEU A 346 -0.97 12.09 4.04
C LEU A 346 -0.24 10.99 4.81
N GLY A 347 0.68 11.41 5.68
CA GLY A 347 1.50 10.49 6.48
C GLY A 347 0.72 9.71 7.53
N VAL A 348 -0.43 10.21 8.00
CA VAL A 348 -1.25 9.51 9.01
C VAL A 348 -1.88 8.25 8.40
N GLY A 349 -2.45 8.35 7.19
CA GLY A 349 -2.99 7.20 6.47
C GLY A 349 -1.92 6.15 6.15
N VAL A 350 -0.76 6.59 5.64
CA VAL A 350 0.39 5.72 5.36
C VAL A 350 0.92 5.08 6.65
N GLY A 351 0.98 5.83 7.74
CA GLY A 351 1.41 5.33 9.05
C GLY A 351 0.55 4.17 9.56
N TYR A 352 -0.78 4.31 9.50
CA TYR A 352 -1.69 3.21 9.85
C TYR A 352 -1.51 2.00 8.94
N ALA A 353 -1.31 2.19 7.63
CA ALA A 353 -1.05 1.09 6.70
C ALA A 353 0.24 0.35 7.05
N VAL A 354 1.34 1.06 7.30
CA VAL A 354 2.65 0.47 7.67
C VAL A 354 2.56 -0.29 8.99
N ILE A 355 1.86 0.24 10.00
CA ILE A 355 1.62 -0.45 11.28
C ILE A 355 0.90 -1.79 11.04
N ALA A 356 -0.11 -1.78 10.18
CA ALA A 356 -0.88 -2.97 9.83
C ALA A 356 -0.04 -4.00 9.07
N TYR A 357 0.73 -3.57 8.07
CA TYR A 357 1.59 -4.46 7.28
C TYR A 357 2.61 -5.20 8.18
N GLN A 358 3.22 -4.47 9.12
CA GLN A 358 4.11 -5.09 10.11
C GLN A 358 3.37 -6.08 11.02
N ALA A 359 2.12 -5.78 11.39
CA ALA A 359 1.31 -6.68 12.21
C ALA A 359 0.96 -7.97 11.44
N THR A 360 0.50 -7.87 10.18
CA THR A 360 0.24 -9.05 9.35
C THR A 360 1.49 -9.91 9.17
N LEU A 361 2.64 -9.30 8.83
CA LEU A 361 3.92 -10.03 8.70
C LEU A 361 4.29 -10.76 9.99
N LYS A 362 4.11 -10.11 11.14
CA LYS A 362 4.34 -10.75 12.44
C LYS A 362 3.36 -11.90 12.68
N GLY A 363 2.08 -11.71 12.34
CA GLY A 363 1.06 -12.76 12.43
C GLY A 363 1.42 -13.97 11.56
N ILE A 364 1.77 -13.75 10.30
CA ILE A 364 2.21 -14.78 9.36
C ILE A 364 3.38 -15.59 9.93
N SER A 365 4.38 -14.94 10.52
CA SER A 365 5.56 -15.62 11.08
C SER A 365 5.24 -16.58 12.24
N LYS A 366 4.07 -16.45 12.85
CA LYS A 366 3.58 -17.29 13.95
C LYS A 366 2.64 -18.41 13.48
N LEU A 367 2.19 -18.41 12.23
CA LEU A 367 1.27 -19.42 11.72
C LEU A 367 1.95 -20.80 11.61
N GLU A 368 1.21 -21.82 11.97
CA GLU A 368 1.54 -23.23 11.81
C GLU A 368 0.27 -23.98 11.42
N VAL A 369 0.31 -24.66 10.28
CA VAL A 369 -0.85 -25.43 9.82
C VAL A 369 -1.09 -26.65 10.72
N ASN A 370 -2.35 -26.94 11.02
CA ASN A 370 -2.78 -28.13 11.73
C ASN A 370 -3.28 -29.18 10.75
N GLU A 371 -2.34 -29.84 10.07
CA GLU A 371 -2.62 -30.82 9.01
C GLU A 371 -3.58 -31.91 9.47
N GLN A 372 -3.39 -32.44 10.69
CA GLN A 372 -4.27 -33.49 11.22
C GLN A 372 -5.73 -33.04 11.37
N SER A 373 -5.95 -31.78 11.73
CA SER A 373 -7.32 -31.22 11.83
C SER A 373 -7.97 -31.15 10.45
N LEU A 374 -7.22 -30.70 9.43
CA LEU A 374 -7.70 -30.59 8.06
C LEU A 374 -8.02 -31.97 7.46
N LEU A 375 -7.15 -32.97 7.65
CA LEU A 375 -7.37 -34.33 7.19
C LEU A 375 -8.57 -34.98 7.89
N ASN A 376 -8.73 -34.83 9.19
CA ASN A 376 -9.87 -35.33 9.95
C ASN A 376 -11.19 -34.70 9.46
N GLU A 377 -11.18 -33.40 9.15
CA GLU A 377 -12.35 -32.72 8.62
C GLU A 377 -12.75 -33.28 7.25
N LEU A 378 -11.80 -33.51 6.35
CA LEU A 378 -12.03 -34.11 5.03
C LEU A 378 -12.57 -35.54 5.16
N ASP A 379 -11.98 -36.36 6.04
CA ASP A 379 -12.39 -37.75 6.24
C ASP A 379 -13.79 -37.87 6.86
N ASN A 380 -14.28 -36.85 7.53
CA ASN A 380 -15.64 -36.79 8.02
C ASN A 380 -16.68 -36.31 7.02
N ASN A 381 -16.29 -35.92 5.79
CA ASN A 381 -17.16 -35.31 4.78
C ASN A 381 -17.04 -36.00 3.41
N TRP A 382 -17.28 -37.33 3.35
CA TRP A 382 -17.22 -38.11 2.11
C TRP A 382 -18.29 -37.73 1.10
N GLU A 383 -19.37 -37.05 1.51
CA GLU A 383 -20.38 -36.46 0.61
C GLU A 383 -19.84 -35.45 -0.38
N LEU A 384 -18.63 -34.88 -0.16
CA LEU A 384 -17.95 -33.99 -1.08
C LEU A 384 -17.66 -34.67 -2.43
N LEU A 385 -17.51 -36.01 -2.44
CA LEU A 385 -17.30 -36.77 -3.65
C LEU A 385 -18.56 -36.91 -4.53
N ALA A 386 -19.72 -36.47 -4.06
CA ALA A 386 -20.93 -36.42 -4.87
C ALA A 386 -20.73 -35.56 -6.14
N GLU A 387 -19.91 -34.50 -6.08
CA GLU A 387 -19.62 -33.63 -7.24
C GLU A 387 -18.86 -34.37 -8.37
N PRO A 388 -17.68 -34.99 -8.14
CA PRO A 388 -16.99 -35.72 -9.18
C PRO A 388 -17.77 -36.95 -9.67
N ILE A 389 -18.44 -37.68 -8.78
CA ILE A 389 -19.28 -38.84 -9.15
C ILE A 389 -20.40 -38.38 -10.10
N GLN A 390 -21.12 -37.32 -9.77
CA GLN A 390 -22.17 -36.77 -10.63
C GLN A 390 -21.63 -36.36 -12.01
N THR A 391 -20.48 -35.72 -12.02
CA THR A 391 -19.83 -35.24 -13.25
C THR A 391 -19.44 -36.42 -14.18
N VAL A 392 -18.87 -37.48 -13.60
CA VAL A 392 -18.53 -38.70 -14.35
C VAL A 392 -19.78 -39.45 -14.82
N MET A 393 -20.82 -39.56 -13.98
CA MET A 393 -22.13 -40.13 -14.38
C MET A 393 -22.70 -39.41 -15.63
N ARG A 394 -22.62 -38.08 -15.67
CA ARG A 394 -23.04 -37.27 -16.85
C ARG A 394 -22.24 -37.60 -18.08
N ARG A 395 -20.91 -37.75 -17.95
CA ARG A 395 -20.00 -38.12 -19.05
C ARG A 395 -20.44 -39.45 -19.70
N TYR A 396 -20.92 -40.41 -18.92
CA TYR A 396 -21.36 -41.73 -19.40
C TYR A 396 -22.87 -41.82 -19.64
N GLY A 397 -23.60 -40.70 -19.67
CA GLY A 397 -25.00 -40.63 -20.03
C GLY A 397 -25.96 -41.25 -19.01
N ILE A 398 -25.57 -41.40 -17.77
CA ILE A 398 -26.43 -41.94 -16.72
C ILE A 398 -27.56 -40.97 -16.45
N GLU A 399 -28.79 -41.45 -16.52
CA GLU A 399 -29.98 -40.61 -16.29
C GLU A 399 -30.13 -40.20 -14.84
N LYS A 400 -30.55 -38.93 -14.64
CA LYS A 400 -30.88 -38.32 -13.33
C LYS A 400 -29.75 -38.49 -12.28
N PRO A 401 -28.52 -38.10 -12.62
CA PRO A 401 -27.38 -38.31 -11.72
C PRO A 401 -27.50 -37.55 -10.40
N TYR A 402 -28.08 -36.37 -10.41
CA TYR A 402 -28.30 -35.56 -9.19
C TYR A 402 -29.30 -36.25 -8.24
N GLU A 403 -30.41 -36.75 -8.76
CA GLU A 403 -31.46 -37.39 -7.98
C GLU A 403 -30.94 -38.68 -7.32
N LYS A 404 -30.16 -39.48 -8.05
CA LYS A 404 -29.54 -40.70 -7.53
C LYS A 404 -28.58 -40.41 -6.37
N LEU A 405 -27.74 -39.36 -6.50
CA LEU A 405 -26.82 -38.94 -5.42
C LEU A 405 -27.55 -38.30 -4.24
N LYS A 406 -28.62 -37.55 -4.49
CA LYS A 406 -29.45 -36.99 -3.41
C LYS A 406 -30.07 -38.08 -2.53
N GLU A 407 -30.45 -39.20 -3.11
CA GLU A 407 -30.98 -40.37 -2.36
C GLU A 407 -29.87 -41.01 -1.52
N LEU A 408 -28.62 -41.07 -2.01
CA LEU A 408 -27.47 -41.57 -1.29
C LEU A 408 -27.11 -40.74 -0.05
N THR A 409 -27.14 -39.41 -0.20
CA THR A 409 -26.63 -38.48 0.81
C THR A 409 -27.68 -38.02 1.84
N ARG A 410 -28.98 -38.20 1.53
CA ARG A 410 -30.07 -37.67 2.34
C ARG A 410 -30.22 -38.39 3.70
N GLY A 411 -29.84 -37.67 4.76
CA GLY A 411 -30.11 -38.16 6.15
C GLY A 411 -29.20 -39.31 6.62
N LYS A 412 -28.13 -39.62 5.86
CA LYS A 412 -27.15 -40.63 6.21
C LYS A 412 -25.75 -40.01 6.27
N LYS A 413 -24.91 -40.46 7.20
CA LYS A 413 -23.50 -40.17 7.20
C LYS A 413 -22.86 -41.00 6.07
N VAL A 414 -22.31 -40.33 5.06
CA VAL A 414 -21.62 -40.96 3.94
C VAL A 414 -20.19 -41.29 4.37
N ASN A 415 -19.71 -42.48 4.00
CA ASN A 415 -18.34 -42.94 4.22
C ASN A 415 -17.79 -43.66 2.94
N ALA A 416 -16.57 -44.12 3.01
CA ALA A 416 -15.88 -44.75 1.88
C ALA A 416 -16.64 -45.99 1.34
N GLU A 417 -17.15 -46.83 2.25
CA GLU A 417 -17.83 -48.08 1.85
C GLU A 417 -19.14 -47.75 1.12
N ILE A 418 -19.96 -46.82 1.63
CA ILE A 418 -21.22 -46.39 1.02
C ILE A 418 -20.96 -45.79 -0.40
N VAL A 419 -19.91 -44.97 -0.53
CA VAL A 419 -19.52 -44.38 -1.82
C VAL A 419 -19.10 -45.49 -2.81
N ALA A 420 -18.28 -46.43 -2.36
CA ALA A 420 -17.82 -47.56 -3.19
C ALA A 420 -18.97 -48.43 -3.65
N GLU A 421 -19.91 -48.85 -2.73
CA GLU A 421 -21.10 -49.60 -3.09
C GLU A 421 -22.00 -48.91 -4.09
N PHE A 422 -22.17 -47.58 -3.94
CA PHE A 422 -22.92 -46.79 -4.91
C PHE A 422 -22.29 -46.80 -6.28
N ILE A 423 -20.94 -46.60 -6.37
CA ILE A 423 -20.20 -46.63 -7.65
C ILE A 423 -20.28 -48.00 -8.32
N ASP A 424 -20.20 -49.10 -7.57
CA ASP A 424 -20.29 -50.45 -8.11
C ASP A 424 -21.61 -50.72 -8.82
N ASN A 425 -22.71 -50.10 -8.36
CA ASN A 425 -24.07 -50.24 -8.91
C ASN A 425 -24.35 -49.32 -10.10
N LEU A 426 -23.38 -48.49 -10.55
CA LEU A 426 -23.57 -47.60 -11.71
C LEU A 426 -23.29 -48.35 -13.01
N ASP A 427 -24.07 -48.04 -14.05
CA ASP A 427 -23.86 -48.58 -15.40
C ASP A 427 -22.81 -47.71 -16.15
N MET A 428 -21.55 -48.01 -15.91
CA MET A 428 -20.41 -47.34 -16.53
C MET A 428 -19.20 -48.28 -16.66
N PRO A 429 -18.17 -47.97 -17.48
CA PRO A 429 -16.98 -48.80 -17.64
C PRO A 429 -16.25 -49.03 -16.30
N GLU A 430 -15.77 -50.28 -16.10
CA GLU A 430 -15.06 -50.64 -14.87
C GLU A 430 -13.84 -49.78 -14.57
N ALA A 431 -13.11 -49.31 -15.59
CA ALA A 431 -12.00 -48.38 -15.43
C ALA A 431 -12.46 -47.06 -14.79
N ALA A 432 -13.61 -46.52 -15.21
CA ALA A 432 -14.16 -45.31 -14.63
C ALA A 432 -14.65 -45.52 -13.20
N LYS A 433 -15.21 -46.68 -12.86
CA LYS A 433 -15.56 -47.05 -11.47
C LYS A 433 -14.31 -47.17 -10.62
N ALA A 434 -13.23 -47.77 -11.13
CA ALA A 434 -11.97 -47.88 -10.40
C ALA A 434 -11.37 -46.50 -10.09
N ASP A 435 -11.34 -45.60 -11.08
CA ASP A 435 -10.86 -44.22 -10.90
C ASP A 435 -11.66 -43.47 -9.84
N LEU A 436 -13.00 -43.56 -9.87
CA LEU A 436 -13.86 -42.92 -8.87
C LEU A 436 -13.68 -43.50 -7.48
N LYS A 437 -13.52 -44.82 -7.32
CA LYS A 437 -13.28 -45.48 -6.03
C LYS A 437 -11.91 -45.16 -5.44
N ALA A 438 -10.94 -44.78 -6.28
CA ALA A 438 -9.62 -44.33 -5.84
C ALA A 438 -9.64 -42.90 -5.26
N LEU A 439 -10.69 -42.13 -5.54
CA LEU A 439 -10.83 -40.77 -5.00
C LEU A 439 -11.16 -40.82 -3.51
N THR A 440 -10.49 -39.93 -2.79
CA THR A 440 -10.82 -39.56 -1.41
C THR A 440 -11.11 -38.06 -1.32
N PRO A 441 -11.81 -37.56 -0.30
CA PRO A 441 -11.93 -36.10 -0.12
C PRO A 441 -10.58 -35.38 -0.12
N ALA A 442 -9.54 -35.99 0.44
CA ALA A 442 -8.19 -35.42 0.50
C ALA A 442 -7.45 -35.43 -0.87
N SER A 443 -7.77 -36.37 -1.77
CA SER A 443 -7.17 -36.44 -3.10
C SER A 443 -7.93 -35.64 -4.17
N TYR A 444 -9.17 -35.24 -3.87
CA TYR A 444 -10.03 -34.49 -4.80
C TYR A 444 -9.74 -32.99 -4.77
N ILE A 445 -8.50 -32.61 -5.06
CA ILE A 445 -8.01 -31.21 -5.00
C ILE A 445 -7.78 -30.57 -6.37
N GLY A 446 -8.12 -31.26 -7.44
CA GLY A 446 -7.95 -30.77 -8.82
C GLY A 446 -6.52 -30.32 -9.11
N ASP A 447 -6.37 -29.15 -9.72
CA ASP A 447 -5.10 -28.53 -10.11
C ASP A 447 -4.48 -27.64 -9.02
N ALA A 448 -4.94 -27.72 -7.78
CA ALA A 448 -4.53 -26.78 -6.72
C ALA A 448 -3.00 -26.73 -6.53
N ILE A 449 -2.32 -27.85 -6.59
CA ILE A 449 -0.85 -27.93 -6.48
C ILE A 449 -0.19 -27.24 -7.68
N ARG A 450 -0.61 -27.57 -8.91
CA ARG A 450 -0.04 -27.00 -10.15
C ARG A 450 -0.20 -25.48 -10.20
N LEU A 451 -1.29 -24.92 -9.65
CA LEU A 451 -1.50 -23.48 -9.56
C LEU A 451 -0.47 -22.79 -8.65
N VAL A 452 -0.02 -23.48 -7.60
CA VAL A 452 1.05 -22.96 -6.72
C VAL A 452 2.42 -23.05 -7.39
N ASP A 453 2.68 -24.12 -8.18
CA ASP A 453 3.93 -24.28 -8.93
C ASP A 453 4.17 -23.16 -9.97
N GLN A 454 3.11 -22.44 -10.36
CA GLN A 454 3.15 -21.36 -11.35
C GLN A 454 3.40 -19.96 -10.74
N LEU A 455 3.61 -19.83 -9.42
CA LEU A 455 3.87 -18.55 -8.72
C LEU A 455 5.22 -17.92 -9.03
#